data_c2387692add0372a96df961df9571302
#
_entry.id   c2387692add0372a96df961df9571302
#
_cell.length_a   1.000
_cell.length_b   1.000
_cell.length_c   1.000
_cell.angle_alpha   90.00
_cell.angle_beta   90.00
_cell.angle_gamma   90.00
#
_symmetry.space_group_name_H-M   'P 1'
#
loop_
_entity.id
_entity.type
_entity.pdbx_description
1 polymer ?
#
loop_
_entity_poly.entity_id
_entity_poly.type
_entity_poly.pdbx_seq_one_letter_code
_entity_poly.pdbx_strand_id
1 'polypeptide(L)'
;TSITITPDSIYVDEYAEKDISNPTTISSSAKASTSWKYKDVATRRTLYYKATVNQKTYSFKIYSAHTGGQVKYNGSIAKHNASYYAYNLAEAYGSPFTFKQIAKQSEQYSGTSWHYKYLGKVTGSISITTPVKLKIQFKEKALGCQVITNKNGSVTKNYWPSL
;
A
#
# COMPACT_ATOMS: atom_id res chain seq x y z
N THR A 1 -0.58 -16.41 -34.71
CA THR A 1 -1.22 -15.12 -34.56
C THR A 1 -1.35 -14.72 -33.09
N SER A 2 -1.09 -13.47 -32.79
CA SER A 2 -1.21 -12.92 -31.43
C SER A 2 -2.64 -12.45 -31.21
N ILE A 3 -3.20 -12.81 -30.04
CA ILE A 3 -4.49 -12.33 -29.59
C ILE A 3 -4.23 -11.25 -28.56
N THR A 4 -4.83 -10.08 -28.73
CA THR A 4 -4.76 -9.00 -27.75
C THR A 4 -6.02 -9.01 -26.92
N ILE A 5 -5.83 -9.01 -25.60
CA ILE A 5 -6.92 -9.08 -24.64
C ILE A 5 -6.80 -7.92 -23.66
N THR A 6 -7.93 -7.29 -23.35
CA THR A 6 -8.01 -6.32 -22.26
C THR A 6 -8.44 -7.09 -21.01
N PRO A 7 -7.56 -7.23 -20.01
CA PRO A 7 -7.89 -8.01 -18.83
C PRO A 7 -8.74 -7.22 -17.84
N ASP A 8 -9.47 -7.95 -17.01
CA ASP A 8 -10.15 -7.37 -15.86
C ASP A 8 -9.14 -7.08 -14.75
N SER A 9 -9.16 -5.87 -14.24
CA SER A 9 -8.31 -5.47 -13.12
C SER A 9 -8.98 -5.85 -11.80
N ILE A 10 -8.23 -6.51 -10.94
CA ILE A 10 -8.69 -6.91 -9.61
C ILE A 10 -7.71 -6.38 -8.59
N TYR A 11 -8.24 -5.74 -7.54
CA TYR A 11 -7.44 -5.20 -6.46
C TYR A 11 -7.69 -5.99 -5.18
N VAL A 12 -6.63 -6.39 -4.51
CA VAL A 12 -6.69 -7.07 -3.22
C VAL A 12 -6.00 -6.22 -2.19
N ASP A 13 -6.72 -5.89 -1.13
CA ASP A 13 -6.24 -5.03 -0.07
C ASP A 13 -5.93 -5.84 1.18
N GLU A 14 -4.81 -5.54 1.80
CA GLU A 14 -4.36 -6.15 3.03
C GLU A 14 -4.04 -5.05 4.05
N TYR A 15 -4.38 -5.29 5.30
CA TYR A 15 -4.06 -4.40 6.39
C TYR A 15 -3.57 -5.21 7.57
N ALA A 16 -2.57 -4.67 8.25
CA ALA A 16 -2.07 -5.24 9.49
C ALA A 16 -1.83 -4.13 10.50
N GLU A 17 -2.23 -4.38 11.74
CA GLU A 17 -1.86 -3.53 12.86
C GLU A 17 -1.43 -4.39 14.04
N LYS A 18 -0.52 -3.88 14.83
CA LYS A 18 -0.02 -4.55 16.03
C LYS A 18 0.25 -3.52 17.10
N ASP A 19 -0.41 -3.70 18.25
CA ASP A 19 -0.13 -2.88 19.42
C ASP A 19 1.25 -3.23 19.98
N ILE A 20 2.01 -2.20 20.31
CA ILE A 20 3.36 -2.35 20.85
C ILE A 20 3.33 -1.98 22.32
N SER A 21 3.60 -2.97 23.17
CA SER A 21 3.57 -2.78 24.62
C SER A 21 4.87 -2.25 25.19
N ASN A 22 6.02 -2.56 24.55
CA ASN A 22 7.34 -2.14 24.99
C ASN A 22 8.11 -1.50 23.84
N PRO A 23 7.74 -0.29 23.43
CA PRO A 23 8.41 0.35 22.30
C PRO A 23 9.81 0.78 22.69
N THR A 24 10.73 0.75 21.70
CA THR A 24 12.04 1.35 21.85
C THR A 24 11.86 2.86 21.83
N THR A 25 12.22 3.52 22.91
CA THR A 25 12.19 4.97 23.00
C THR A 25 13.57 5.50 23.40
N ILE A 26 13.92 6.67 22.88
CA ILE A 26 15.21 7.31 23.18
C ILE A 26 15.15 8.04 24.52
N SER A 27 13.98 8.42 24.96
CA SER A 27 13.79 9.21 26.15
C SER A 27 13.66 8.33 27.39
N SER A 28 14.65 8.32 28.24
CA SER A 28 14.67 7.53 29.46
C SER A 28 14.20 8.30 30.69
N SER A 29 14.09 9.59 30.65
CA SER A 29 13.92 10.39 31.88
C SER A 29 12.68 11.27 31.89
N ALA A 30 11.94 11.30 30.83
CA ALA A 30 10.79 12.16 30.79
C ALA A 30 9.67 11.57 31.63
N LYS A 31 9.40 12.16 32.75
CA LYS A 31 8.07 12.08 33.33
C LYS A 31 7.14 12.74 32.34
N ALA A 32 6.82 12.01 31.28
CA ALA A 32 5.84 12.50 30.33
C ALA A 32 4.53 12.64 31.08
N SER A 33 3.99 13.82 31.10
CA SER A 33 2.65 14.08 31.59
C SER A 33 1.60 13.40 30.72
N THR A 34 2.01 12.86 29.56
CA THR A 34 1.15 12.14 28.62
C THR A 34 1.72 10.79 28.32
N SER A 35 0.91 9.75 28.53
CA SER A 35 1.28 8.39 28.19
C SER A 35 1.07 8.16 26.70
N TRP A 36 2.14 7.86 26.00
CA TRP A 36 2.07 7.45 24.62
C TRP A 36 1.75 5.97 24.52
N LYS A 37 0.84 5.65 23.63
CA LYS A 37 0.62 4.28 23.15
C LYS A 37 1.22 4.15 21.78
N TYR A 38 1.62 2.94 21.39
CA TYR A 38 2.33 2.68 20.14
C TYR A 38 1.67 1.54 19.40
N LYS A 39 1.71 1.65 18.08
CA LYS A 39 1.11 0.65 17.21
C LYS A 39 1.87 0.62 15.87
N ASP A 40 2.14 -0.58 15.37
CA ASP A 40 2.59 -0.76 14.00
C ASP A 40 1.38 -0.79 13.09
N VAL A 41 1.40 -0.05 12.01
CA VAL A 41 0.35 -0.05 11.00
C VAL A 41 0.96 -0.22 9.62
N ALA A 42 0.32 -1.03 8.80
CA ALA A 42 0.76 -1.28 7.44
C ALA A 42 -0.43 -1.62 6.57
N THR A 43 -0.40 -1.16 5.35
CA THR A 43 -1.42 -1.51 4.37
C THR A 43 -0.79 -1.73 3.01
N ARG A 44 -1.42 -2.60 2.22
CA ARG A 44 -0.96 -2.95 0.88
C ARG A 44 -2.17 -3.10 -0.02
N ARG A 45 -2.04 -2.61 -1.24
CA ARG A 45 -2.96 -2.96 -2.32
C ARG A 45 -2.19 -3.65 -3.43
N THR A 46 -2.70 -4.78 -3.88
CA THR A 46 -2.10 -5.55 -4.96
C THR A 46 -3.03 -5.55 -6.18
N LEU A 47 -2.45 -5.29 -7.34
CA LEU A 47 -3.16 -5.32 -8.61
C LEU A 47 -2.95 -6.66 -9.28
N TYR A 48 -4.04 -7.31 -9.64
CA TYR A 48 -4.08 -8.55 -10.43
C TYR A 48 -4.84 -8.30 -11.72
N TYR A 49 -4.44 -8.99 -12.76
CA TYR A 49 -5.20 -9.05 -14.00
C TYR A 49 -5.67 -10.47 -14.24
N LYS A 50 -6.91 -10.60 -14.68
CA LYS A 50 -7.49 -11.86 -15.10
C LYS A 50 -7.97 -11.75 -16.54
N ALA A 51 -7.65 -12.75 -17.35
CA ALA A 51 -8.11 -12.86 -18.73
C ALA A 51 -8.57 -14.28 -18.98
N THR A 52 -9.70 -14.45 -19.63
CA THR A 52 -10.24 -15.76 -20.00
C THR A 52 -10.16 -15.93 -21.50
N VAL A 53 -9.52 -16.99 -21.93
CA VAL A 53 -9.36 -17.34 -23.36
C VAL A 53 -9.66 -18.83 -23.52
N ASN A 54 -10.60 -19.15 -24.41
CA ASN A 54 -10.99 -20.53 -24.68
C ASN A 54 -11.34 -21.29 -23.39
N GLN A 55 -12.15 -20.67 -22.52
CA GLN A 55 -12.61 -21.21 -21.23
C GLN A 55 -11.49 -21.39 -20.20
N LYS A 56 -10.27 -20.98 -20.51
CA LYS A 56 -9.17 -21.01 -19.56
C LYS A 56 -8.89 -19.61 -19.04
N THR A 57 -8.85 -19.47 -17.70
CA THR A 57 -8.58 -18.21 -17.03
C THR A 57 -7.11 -18.10 -16.67
N TYR A 58 -6.48 -17.02 -17.10
CA TYR A 58 -5.12 -16.66 -16.73
C TYR A 58 -5.19 -15.54 -15.69
N SER A 59 -4.44 -15.70 -14.62
CA SER A 59 -4.37 -14.70 -13.55
C SER A 59 -2.93 -14.28 -13.36
N PHE A 60 -2.71 -12.97 -13.30
CA PHE A 60 -1.37 -12.40 -13.16
C PHE A 60 -1.34 -11.44 -11.99
N LYS A 61 -0.41 -11.66 -11.09
CA LYS A 61 -0.08 -10.69 -10.05
C LYS A 61 0.87 -9.67 -10.67
N ILE A 62 0.50 -8.41 -10.67
CA ILE A 62 1.17 -7.37 -11.46
C ILE A 62 2.10 -6.51 -10.62
N TYR A 63 1.51 -5.84 -9.63
CA TYR A 63 2.24 -4.88 -8.82
C TYR A 63 1.56 -4.70 -7.47
N SER A 64 2.33 -4.33 -6.46
CA SER A 64 1.75 -3.92 -5.18
C SER A 64 2.34 -2.60 -4.71
N ALA A 65 1.54 -1.83 -3.99
CA ALA A 65 1.97 -0.65 -3.26
C ALA A 65 1.73 -0.91 -1.78
N HIS A 66 2.73 -0.61 -0.97
CA HIS A 66 2.76 -0.93 0.45
C HIS A 66 3.29 0.27 1.23
N THR A 67 2.62 0.63 2.32
CA THR A 67 3.04 1.75 3.16
C THR A 67 2.76 1.45 4.62
N GLY A 68 3.50 2.10 5.50
CA GLY A 68 3.28 1.95 6.93
C GLY A 68 4.42 2.46 7.79
N GLY A 69 4.30 2.21 9.07
CA GLY A 69 5.29 2.59 10.07
C GLY A 69 4.77 2.38 11.47
N GLN A 70 5.54 2.81 12.45
CA GLN A 70 5.11 2.79 13.84
C GLN A 70 4.60 4.16 14.24
N VAL A 71 3.35 4.23 14.69
CA VAL A 71 2.74 5.46 15.18
C VAL A 71 2.62 5.45 16.68
N LYS A 72 2.65 6.63 17.27
CA LYS A 72 2.35 6.84 18.68
C LYS A 72 1.19 7.82 18.81
N TYR A 73 0.36 7.62 19.82
CA TYR A 73 -0.82 8.43 20.06
C TYR A 73 -1.11 8.55 21.56
N ASN A 74 -1.73 9.65 21.96
CA ASN A 74 -1.94 9.96 23.36
C ASN A 74 -3.32 10.52 23.69
N GLY A 75 -4.28 10.44 22.76
CA GLY A 75 -5.61 11.03 22.92
C GLY A 75 -5.71 12.48 22.48
N SER A 76 -4.58 13.16 22.30
CA SER A 76 -4.53 14.54 21.82
C SER A 76 -3.97 14.63 20.41
N ILE A 77 -3.02 13.74 20.08
CA ILE A 77 -2.36 13.75 18.78
C ILE A 77 -1.79 12.36 18.47
N ALA A 78 -1.69 12.04 17.19
CA ALA A 78 -0.95 10.90 16.70
C ALA A 78 0.26 11.39 15.89
N LYS A 79 1.39 10.72 16.05
CA LYS A 79 2.65 11.04 15.36
C LYS A 79 3.41 9.79 14.99
N HIS A 80 4.34 9.92 14.04
CA HIS A 80 5.29 8.86 13.73
C HIS A 80 6.27 8.69 14.90
N ASN A 81 6.56 7.44 15.26
CA ASN A 81 7.64 7.17 16.20
C ASN A 81 8.96 7.24 15.45
N ALA A 82 9.74 8.29 15.72
CA ALA A 82 10.97 8.58 15.01
C ALA A 82 12.08 7.55 15.23
N SER A 83 11.93 6.65 16.20
CA SER A 83 12.87 5.54 16.42
C SER A 83 12.78 4.46 15.34
N TYR A 84 11.77 4.50 14.49
CA TYR A 84 11.54 3.53 13.42
C TYR A 84 11.32 4.25 12.09
N TYR A 85 11.66 3.58 11.01
CA TYR A 85 11.46 4.15 9.68
C TYR A 85 10.03 3.93 9.21
N ALA A 86 9.46 4.98 8.64
CA ALA A 86 8.30 4.81 7.77
C ALA A 86 8.76 4.17 6.47
N TYR A 87 7.96 3.29 5.89
CA TYR A 87 8.34 2.64 4.64
C TYR A 87 7.26 2.81 3.59
N ASN A 88 7.72 2.84 2.36
CA ASN A 88 6.88 2.87 1.16
C ASN A 88 7.56 1.98 0.14
N LEU A 89 6.87 0.96 -0.31
CA LEU A 89 7.42 -0.02 -1.22
C LEU A 89 6.47 -0.29 -2.37
N ALA A 90 6.98 -0.20 -3.58
CA ALA A 90 6.29 -0.67 -4.76
C ALA A 90 7.03 -1.91 -5.27
N GLU A 91 6.31 -3.00 -5.49
CA GLU A 91 6.91 -4.27 -5.86
C GLU A 91 6.26 -4.83 -7.11
N ALA A 92 7.10 -5.09 -8.11
CA ALA A 92 6.68 -5.71 -9.35
C ALA A 92 6.72 -7.24 -9.22
N TYR A 93 5.72 -7.90 -9.78
CA TYR A 93 5.65 -9.36 -9.77
C TYR A 93 5.81 -9.96 -11.16
N GLY A 94 6.37 -9.22 -12.05
CA GLY A 94 6.64 -9.66 -13.40
C GLY A 94 7.10 -8.50 -14.23
N SER A 95 7.66 -8.80 -15.36
CA SER A 95 8.20 -7.83 -16.28
C SER A 95 7.32 -7.79 -17.52
N PRO A 96 7.15 -6.67 -18.21
CA PRO A 96 7.80 -5.38 -18.02
C PRO A 96 6.86 -4.31 -17.45
N PHE A 97 6.58 -4.38 -16.18
CA PHE A 97 5.72 -3.38 -15.52
C PHE A 97 6.56 -2.30 -14.87
N THR A 98 6.08 -1.07 -14.93
CA THR A 98 6.70 0.07 -14.28
C THR A 98 5.72 0.78 -13.36
N PHE A 99 6.25 1.37 -12.32
CA PHE A 99 5.47 2.13 -11.34
C PHE A 99 6.03 3.55 -11.29
N LYS A 100 5.18 4.51 -11.62
CA LYS A 100 5.54 5.92 -11.51
C LYS A 100 4.94 6.49 -10.24
N GLN A 101 5.78 6.85 -9.29
CA GLN A 101 5.34 7.43 -8.03
C GLN A 101 4.67 8.79 -8.27
N ILE A 102 3.50 8.98 -7.66
CA ILE A 102 2.77 10.25 -7.64
C ILE A 102 2.86 10.90 -6.27
N ALA A 103 2.68 10.11 -5.21
CA ALA A 103 2.71 10.60 -3.83
C ALA A 103 3.40 9.61 -2.91
N LYS A 104 4.21 10.14 -2.02
CA LYS A 104 4.88 9.38 -0.97
C LYS A 104 4.87 10.28 0.27
N GLN A 105 4.02 9.96 1.23
CA GLN A 105 3.79 10.84 2.37
C GLN A 105 3.87 10.08 3.69
N SER A 106 4.53 10.71 4.66
CA SER A 106 4.54 10.30 6.06
C SER A 106 4.54 11.60 6.85
N GLU A 107 3.36 12.06 7.24
CA GLU A 107 3.22 13.40 7.81
C GLU A 107 1.90 13.55 8.58
N GLN A 108 1.73 14.69 9.24
CA GLN A 108 0.49 15.03 9.89
C GLN A 108 -0.61 15.16 8.82
N TYR A 109 -1.70 14.40 9.00
CA TYR A 109 -2.79 14.38 8.03
C TYR A 109 -3.80 15.52 8.28
N SER A 110 -4.28 15.58 9.50
CA SER A 110 -5.17 16.67 9.92
C SER A 110 -4.75 17.05 11.33
N GLY A 111 -4.50 18.22 11.69
CA GLY A 111 -4.08 18.67 13.01
C GLY A 111 -3.70 17.61 14.06
N THR A 112 -4.42 16.51 14.17
CA THR A 112 -4.24 15.48 15.21
C THR A 112 -3.99 14.07 14.73
N SER A 113 -4.08 13.80 13.43
CA SER A 113 -3.89 12.46 12.85
C SER A 113 -2.57 12.38 12.11
N TRP A 114 -2.00 11.18 12.03
CA TRP A 114 -0.79 10.90 11.24
C TRP A 114 -1.10 9.92 10.14
N HIS A 115 -0.55 10.12 8.94
CA HIS A 115 -0.78 9.20 7.83
C HIS A 115 0.50 8.78 7.13
N TYR A 116 0.42 7.58 6.55
CA TYR A 116 1.36 7.09 5.56
C TYR A 116 0.59 6.87 4.27
N LYS A 117 1.12 7.37 3.16
CA LYS A 117 0.46 7.24 1.86
C LYS A 117 1.49 6.96 0.79
N TYR A 118 1.19 6.00 -0.08
CA TYR A 118 2.00 5.70 -1.23
C TYR A 118 1.09 5.45 -2.43
N LEU A 119 1.27 6.23 -3.48
CA LEU A 119 0.42 6.23 -4.66
C LEU A 119 1.26 6.39 -5.90
N GLY A 120 0.95 5.63 -6.93
CA GLY A 120 1.57 5.75 -8.23
C GLY A 120 0.69 5.22 -9.33
N LYS A 121 1.27 5.14 -10.53
CA LYS A 121 0.61 4.59 -11.71
C LYS A 121 1.43 3.43 -12.26
N VAL A 122 0.73 2.35 -12.58
CA VAL A 122 1.31 1.13 -13.16
C VAL A 122 1.03 1.11 -14.64
N THR A 123 2.08 0.88 -15.44
CA THR A 123 1.99 0.71 -16.88
C THR A 123 2.77 -0.52 -17.31
N GLY A 124 2.41 -1.10 -18.44
CA GLY A 124 3.12 -2.23 -19.00
C GLY A 124 2.26 -3.14 -19.85
N SER A 125 2.83 -4.27 -20.20
CA SER A 125 2.15 -5.32 -20.95
C SER A 125 2.78 -6.67 -20.67
N ILE A 126 2.00 -7.74 -20.86
CA ILE A 126 2.49 -9.11 -20.78
C ILE A 126 2.29 -9.80 -22.11
N SER A 127 3.29 -10.53 -22.55
CA SER A 127 3.19 -11.41 -23.72
C SER A 127 3.33 -12.86 -23.25
N ILE A 128 2.37 -13.69 -23.64
CA ILE A 128 2.38 -15.13 -23.39
C ILE A 128 2.49 -15.81 -24.74
N THR A 129 3.40 -16.76 -24.88
CA THR A 129 3.65 -17.43 -26.16
C THR A 129 3.15 -18.86 -26.19
N THR A 130 2.84 -19.49 -25.07
CA THR A 130 2.45 -20.89 -24.98
C THR A 130 1.26 -21.03 -24.04
N PRO A 131 0.21 -21.81 -24.38
CA PRO A 131 0.00 -22.53 -25.66
C PRO A 131 -0.49 -21.63 -26.80
N VAL A 132 -0.93 -20.42 -26.51
CA VAL A 132 -1.43 -19.44 -27.48
C VAL A 132 -0.67 -18.15 -27.27
N LYS A 133 -0.34 -17.49 -28.38
CA LYS A 133 0.26 -16.16 -28.28
C LYS A 133 -0.76 -15.16 -27.77
N LEU A 134 -0.55 -14.65 -26.59
CA LEU A 134 -1.39 -13.65 -25.98
C LEU A 134 -0.55 -12.40 -25.69
N LYS A 135 -1.10 -11.25 -26.03
CA LYS A 135 -0.56 -9.97 -25.59
C LYS A 135 -1.60 -9.32 -24.71
N ILE A 136 -1.28 -9.17 -23.46
CA ILE A 136 -2.15 -8.51 -22.49
C ILE A 136 -1.70 -7.07 -22.40
N GLN A 137 -2.52 -6.18 -22.91
CA GLN A 137 -2.30 -4.75 -22.83
C GLN A 137 -3.24 -4.16 -21.80
N PHE A 138 -2.78 -3.15 -21.10
CA PHE A 138 -3.64 -2.42 -20.21
C PHE A 138 -3.31 -0.93 -20.24
N LYS A 139 -4.34 -0.17 -19.98
CA LYS A 139 -4.17 1.26 -19.77
C LYS A 139 -3.51 1.49 -18.43
N GLU A 140 -2.86 2.62 -18.30
CA GLU A 140 -2.30 3.08 -17.04
C GLU A 140 -3.32 2.94 -15.91
N LYS A 141 -2.95 2.31 -14.82
CA LYS A 141 -3.80 2.10 -13.65
C LYS A 141 -3.19 2.75 -12.42
N ALA A 142 -3.99 3.51 -11.70
CA ALA A 142 -3.57 3.99 -10.40
C ALA A 142 -3.44 2.81 -9.43
N LEU A 143 -2.47 2.88 -8.54
CA LEU A 143 -2.28 1.90 -7.48
C LEU A 143 -1.70 2.60 -6.27
N GLY A 144 -2.40 2.54 -5.16
CA GLY A 144 -1.93 3.17 -3.95
C GLY A 144 -2.71 2.78 -2.72
N CYS A 145 -2.15 3.15 -1.58
CA CYS A 145 -2.76 2.90 -0.29
C CYS A 145 -2.38 3.99 0.70
N GLN A 146 -3.21 4.14 1.71
CA GLN A 146 -3.03 5.12 2.79
C GLN A 146 -3.55 4.53 4.08
N VAL A 147 -2.83 4.77 5.15
CA VAL A 147 -3.27 4.44 6.49
C VAL A 147 -3.18 5.69 7.36
N ILE A 148 -4.29 6.04 7.99
CA ILE A 148 -4.41 7.24 8.84
C ILE A 148 -4.69 6.77 10.26
N THR A 149 -3.84 7.17 11.20
CA THR A 149 -4.04 6.87 12.61
C THR A 149 -4.51 8.13 13.34
N ASN A 150 -5.64 8.02 14.02
CA ASN A 150 -6.22 9.11 14.78
C ASN A 150 -5.58 9.22 16.16
N LYS A 151 -5.82 10.35 16.82
CA LYS A 151 -5.29 10.64 18.16
C LYS A 151 -5.62 9.59 19.23
N ASN A 152 -6.69 8.83 19.03
CA ASN A 152 -7.12 7.79 19.96
C ASN A 152 -6.68 6.37 19.51
N GLY A 153 -5.89 6.28 18.44
CA GLY A 153 -5.38 5.02 17.90
C GLY A 153 -6.29 4.35 16.89
N SER A 154 -7.47 4.86 16.61
CA SER A 154 -8.31 4.31 15.55
C SER A 154 -7.69 4.57 14.18
N VAL A 155 -7.93 3.66 13.24
CA VAL A 155 -7.26 3.66 11.95
C VAL A 155 -8.28 3.71 10.82
N THR A 156 -8.01 4.56 9.83
CA THR A 156 -8.75 4.64 8.58
C THR A 156 -7.82 4.26 7.44
N LYS A 157 -8.33 3.49 6.48
CA LYS A 157 -7.58 3.02 5.32
C LYS A 157 -8.23 3.49 4.04
N ASN A 158 -7.43 3.94 3.10
CA ASN A 158 -7.89 4.33 1.77
C ASN A 158 -7.02 3.68 0.70
N TYR A 159 -7.64 3.37 -0.42
CA TYR A 159 -6.98 2.69 -1.53
C TYR A 159 -7.34 3.36 -2.85
N TRP A 160 -6.39 3.36 -3.77
CA TRP A 160 -6.57 3.91 -5.11
C TRP A 160 -6.32 2.82 -6.16
N PRO A 161 -7.13 2.75 -7.21
CA PRO A 161 -8.32 3.58 -7.42
C PRO A 161 -9.42 3.24 -6.41
N SER A 162 -10.29 4.19 -6.16
CA SER A 162 -11.49 3.96 -5.36
C SER A 162 -12.44 3.05 -6.13
N LEU A 163 -12.96 2.03 -5.48
CA LEU A 163 -13.90 1.08 -6.08
C LEU A 163 -15.32 1.38 -5.66
#